data_488fd4ee676152b94ebf5c14d3e2f5af
#
_entry.id   488fd4ee676152b94ebf5c14d3e2f5af
#
_cell.length_a   1.000
_cell.length_b   1.000
_cell.length_c   1.000
_cell.angle_alpha   90.00
_cell.angle_beta   90.00
_cell.angle_gamma   90.00
#
_symmetry.space_group_name_H-M   'P 1'
#
loop_
_entity.id
_entity.type
_entity.pdbx_description
1 polymer ?
#
loop_
_entity_poly.entity_id
_entity_poly.type
_entity_poly.pdbx_seq_one_letter_code
_entity_poly.pdbx_strand_id
1 'polypeptide(L)'
;MTYRLRNITIAIALAVVAALLTAFYVKNYERDVQKAETNVPVYVAKVDIPSGTSGADVVRSGMMNKTKIVRRGVVPGAISNPAQLATLVTTEPIYAGEQVTTRRFATPSERGILAQLTGLQRAISIPGDANQLLAGTLKDGDRIDVVASFTYPEGTTTHYSRIILRNILVLKAPEAGGTAEKVTSAGTSPFSATIAVTDLQVQKLYWAVKNGQWHMELRPGVDAADSPENVESAHSLLREGVRPKQLDDARVGNAPVEGIR
;
A
#
# COMPACT_ATOMS: atom_id res chain seq x y z
N MET A 1 4.89 84.56 -35.49
CA MET A 1 5.51 83.97 -34.27
C MET A 1 4.82 82.67 -33.72
N THR A 2 3.62 82.42 -34.12
CA THR A 2 2.78 81.31 -33.57
C THR A 2 3.22 79.88 -33.92
N TYR A 3 3.81 79.63 -35.07
CA TYR A 3 4.22 78.30 -35.52
C TYR A 3 5.42 77.75 -34.74
N ARG A 4 6.37 78.57 -34.35
CA ARG A 4 7.53 78.15 -33.55
C ARG A 4 7.12 77.70 -32.13
N LEU A 5 6.19 78.47 -31.52
CA LEU A 5 5.70 78.20 -30.18
C LEU A 5 4.91 76.84 -30.16
N ARG A 6 4.08 76.64 -31.18
CA ARG A 6 3.31 75.36 -31.33
C ARG A 6 4.22 74.12 -31.48
N ASN A 7 5.27 74.29 -32.27
CA ASN A 7 6.21 73.17 -32.45
C ASN A 7 7.02 72.85 -31.17
N ILE A 8 7.36 73.88 -30.39
CA ILE A 8 8.02 73.69 -29.10
C ILE A 8 7.09 73.00 -28.08
N THR A 9 5.82 73.38 -28.01
CA THR A 9 4.85 72.74 -27.12
C THR A 9 4.59 71.30 -27.49
N ILE A 10 4.50 70.99 -28.80
CA ILE A 10 4.38 69.58 -29.26
C ILE A 10 5.64 68.80 -28.91
N ALA A 11 6.83 69.35 -29.10
CA ALA A 11 8.08 68.63 -28.74
C ALA A 11 8.18 68.36 -27.24
N ILE A 12 7.79 69.31 -26.39
CA ILE A 12 7.75 69.14 -24.94
C ILE A 12 6.70 68.06 -24.56
N ALA A 13 5.51 68.08 -25.15
CA ALA A 13 4.49 67.09 -24.89
C ALA A 13 4.97 65.67 -25.27
N LEU A 14 5.61 65.53 -26.44
CA LEU A 14 6.19 64.22 -26.84
C LEU A 14 7.32 63.76 -25.92
N ALA A 15 8.18 64.67 -25.46
CA ALA A 15 9.24 64.40 -24.53
C ALA A 15 8.69 63.93 -23.18
N VAL A 16 7.61 64.54 -22.68
CA VAL A 16 6.93 64.12 -21.44
C VAL A 16 6.30 62.71 -21.60
N VAL A 17 5.63 62.42 -22.73
CA VAL A 17 5.05 61.16 -23.02
C VAL A 17 6.14 60.10 -23.11
N ALA A 18 7.26 60.35 -23.79
CA ALA A 18 8.38 59.43 -23.86
C ALA A 18 8.99 59.15 -22.48
N ALA A 19 9.15 60.16 -21.65
CA ALA A 19 9.64 60.01 -20.28
C ALA A 19 8.70 59.17 -19.41
N LEU A 20 7.37 59.38 -19.52
CA LEU A 20 6.37 58.59 -18.80
C LEU A 20 6.35 57.14 -19.26
N LEU A 21 6.44 56.86 -20.56
CA LEU A 21 6.51 55.51 -21.09
C LEU A 21 7.78 54.79 -20.63
N THR A 22 8.92 55.48 -20.63
CA THR A 22 10.18 54.92 -20.13
C THR A 22 10.11 54.60 -18.64
N ALA A 23 9.58 55.55 -17.85
CA ALA A 23 9.39 55.32 -16.41
C ALA A 23 8.43 54.17 -16.10
N PHE A 24 7.34 54.06 -16.87
CA PHE A 24 6.40 52.94 -16.75
C PHE A 24 7.06 51.62 -17.12
N TYR A 25 7.82 51.57 -18.20
CA TYR A 25 8.53 50.39 -18.64
C TYR A 25 9.56 49.93 -17.59
N VAL A 26 10.40 50.83 -17.10
CA VAL A 26 11.41 50.53 -16.07
C VAL A 26 10.75 50.00 -14.80
N LYS A 27 9.68 50.68 -14.33
CA LYS A 27 8.97 50.30 -13.13
C LYS A 27 8.28 48.90 -13.26
N ASN A 28 7.77 48.58 -14.44
CA ASN A 28 7.17 47.28 -14.71
C ASN A 28 8.25 46.19 -14.80
N TYR A 29 9.37 46.48 -15.44
CA TYR A 29 10.53 45.59 -15.52
C TYR A 29 11.11 45.29 -14.13
N GLU A 30 11.29 46.30 -13.27
CA GLU A 30 11.76 46.09 -11.89
C GLU A 30 10.80 45.20 -11.08
N ARG A 31 9.49 45.36 -11.24
CA ARG A 31 8.48 44.57 -10.59
C ARG A 31 8.56 43.08 -11.02
N ASP A 32 8.80 42.81 -12.29
CA ASP A 32 8.88 41.44 -12.80
C ASP A 32 10.20 40.77 -12.36
N VAL A 33 11.31 41.52 -12.32
CA VAL A 33 12.58 41.03 -11.74
C VAL A 33 12.43 40.75 -10.25
N GLN A 34 11.83 41.66 -9.47
CA GLN A 34 11.61 41.45 -8.04
C GLN A 34 10.68 40.28 -7.73
N LYS A 35 9.65 40.03 -8.54
CA LYS A 35 8.80 38.82 -8.42
C LYS A 35 9.60 37.55 -8.69
N ALA A 36 10.50 37.57 -9.65
CA ALA A 36 11.39 36.46 -9.95
C ALA A 36 12.43 36.20 -8.85
N GLU A 37 12.80 37.22 -8.09
CA GLU A 37 13.75 37.13 -6.96
C GLU A 37 13.10 36.79 -5.63
N THR A 38 11.76 36.62 -5.57
CA THR A 38 11.07 36.18 -4.37
C THR A 38 11.54 34.77 -3.97
N ASN A 39 12.11 34.64 -2.78
CA ASN A 39 12.57 33.41 -2.24
C ASN A 39 11.39 32.52 -1.78
N VAL A 40 11.35 31.29 -2.27
CA VAL A 40 10.33 30.30 -1.90
C VAL A 40 10.99 29.23 -1.01
N PRO A 41 10.40 28.86 0.14
CA PRO A 41 10.92 27.78 0.94
C PRO A 41 10.61 26.44 0.28
N VAL A 42 11.63 25.64 0.05
CA VAL A 42 11.54 24.27 -0.49
C VAL A 42 12.42 23.33 0.34
N TYR A 43 12.18 22.04 0.23
CA TYR A 43 13.02 21.02 0.85
C TYR A 43 14.06 20.51 -0.14
N VAL A 44 15.31 20.37 0.33
CA VAL A 44 16.47 19.88 -0.42
C VAL A 44 17.02 18.67 0.34
N ALA A 45 17.41 17.62 -0.38
CA ALA A 45 18.03 16.45 0.22
C ALA A 45 19.36 16.83 0.88
N LYS A 46 19.53 16.45 2.14
CA LYS A 46 20.78 16.66 2.91
C LYS A 46 21.81 15.56 2.65
N VAL A 47 21.31 14.37 2.42
CA VAL A 47 22.05 13.14 2.12
C VAL A 47 21.37 12.43 0.96
N ASP A 48 22.05 11.46 0.36
CA ASP A 48 21.44 10.62 -0.67
C ASP A 48 20.27 9.81 -0.07
N ILE A 49 19.12 9.87 -0.73
CA ILE A 49 17.92 9.13 -0.38
C ILE A 49 17.75 8.00 -1.40
N PRO A 50 17.92 6.73 -0.99
CA PRO A 50 17.76 5.60 -1.90
C PRO A 50 16.30 5.46 -2.40
N SER A 51 16.13 4.86 -3.58
CA SER A 51 14.80 4.46 -4.04
C SER A 51 14.20 3.44 -3.08
N GLY A 52 12.88 3.50 -2.85
CA GLY A 52 12.20 2.62 -1.89
C GLY A 52 12.16 3.15 -0.46
N THR A 53 12.77 4.30 -0.17
CA THR A 53 12.71 4.90 1.16
C THR A 53 11.33 5.48 1.43
N SER A 54 10.74 5.14 2.58
CA SER A 54 9.46 5.72 3.00
C SER A 54 9.59 7.22 3.22
N GLY A 55 8.64 8.02 2.72
CA GLY A 55 8.60 9.46 2.96
C GLY A 55 8.50 9.81 4.44
N ALA A 56 7.83 8.97 5.25
CA ALA A 56 7.82 9.12 6.70
C ALA A 56 9.22 8.96 7.31
N ASP A 57 10.04 8.05 6.81
CA ASP A 57 11.42 7.85 7.25
C ASP A 57 12.32 8.99 6.80
N VAL A 58 12.14 9.50 5.58
CA VAL A 58 12.87 10.68 5.08
C VAL A 58 12.66 11.89 6.00
N VAL A 59 11.42 12.09 6.45
CA VAL A 59 11.07 13.18 7.39
C VAL A 59 11.63 12.92 8.77
N ARG A 60 11.41 11.75 9.33
CA ARG A 60 11.79 11.37 10.71
C ARG A 60 13.30 11.36 10.89
N SER A 61 14.04 10.84 9.92
CA SER A 61 15.51 10.76 9.96
C SER A 61 16.20 12.06 9.56
N GLY A 62 15.44 13.13 9.25
CA GLY A 62 16.00 14.44 8.88
C GLY A 62 16.87 14.42 7.62
N MET A 63 16.55 13.56 6.66
CA MET A 63 17.32 13.43 5.40
C MET A 63 17.15 14.62 4.46
N MET A 64 16.34 15.62 4.82
CA MET A 64 16.11 16.82 4.02
C MET A 64 16.13 18.09 4.89
N ASN A 65 16.54 19.20 4.28
CA ASN A 65 16.59 20.52 4.90
C ASN A 65 15.66 21.48 4.19
N LYS A 66 15.04 22.41 4.96
CA LYS A 66 14.30 23.51 4.41
C LYS A 66 15.26 24.63 3.97
N THR A 67 15.25 24.96 2.69
CA THR A 67 16.11 25.97 2.08
C THR A 67 15.25 26.99 1.32
N LYS A 68 15.69 28.24 1.28
CA LYS A 68 15.05 29.29 0.49
C LYS A 68 15.72 29.35 -0.89
N ILE A 69 14.95 29.13 -1.95
CA ILE A 69 15.43 29.18 -3.33
C ILE A 69 14.68 30.27 -4.08
N VAL A 70 15.37 31.01 -4.93
CA VAL A 70 14.74 32.03 -5.81
C VAL A 70 13.69 31.35 -6.67
N ARG A 71 12.51 31.95 -6.78
CA ARG A 71 11.34 31.35 -7.44
C ARG A 71 11.63 30.77 -8.83
N ARG A 72 12.48 31.41 -9.62
CA ARG A 72 12.91 30.91 -10.94
C ARG A 72 13.74 29.63 -10.89
N GLY A 73 14.35 29.32 -9.75
CA GLY A 73 15.13 28.08 -9.51
C GLY A 73 14.35 26.97 -8.85
N VAL A 74 13.06 27.16 -8.56
CA VAL A 74 12.22 26.10 -7.96
C VAL A 74 11.77 25.11 -9.02
N VAL A 75 12.10 23.84 -8.80
CA VAL A 75 11.69 22.75 -9.69
C VAL A 75 10.18 22.52 -9.56
N PRO A 76 9.44 22.31 -10.68
CA PRO A 76 8.02 21.99 -10.63
C PRO A 76 7.74 20.74 -9.76
N GLY A 77 6.86 20.89 -8.76
CA GLY A 77 6.54 19.83 -7.81
C GLY A 77 7.46 19.80 -6.58
N ALA A 78 8.37 20.78 -6.40
CA ALA A 78 9.16 20.90 -5.17
C ALA A 78 8.24 21.02 -3.96
N ILE A 79 8.52 20.25 -2.90
CA ILE A 79 7.71 20.23 -1.70
C ILE A 79 8.04 21.40 -0.78
N SER A 80 6.99 21.99 -0.23
CA SER A 80 7.07 23.02 0.82
C SER A 80 6.59 22.52 2.19
N ASN A 81 5.84 21.39 2.20
CA ASN A 81 5.33 20.75 3.40
C ASN A 81 5.71 19.25 3.41
N PRO A 82 6.50 18.78 4.39
CA PRO A 82 6.95 17.39 4.46
C PRO A 82 5.82 16.38 4.73
N ALA A 83 4.68 16.81 5.28
CA ALA A 83 3.52 15.95 5.51
C ALA A 83 2.97 15.32 4.21
N GLN A 84 3.22 15.94 3.06
CA GLN A 84 2.83 15.41 1.75
C GLN A 84 3.52 14.07 1.42
N LEU A 85 4.62 13.76 2.08
CA LEU A 85 5.40 12.54 1.84
C LEU A 85 5.02 11.38 2.74
N ALA A 86 4.19 11.59 3.78
CA ALA A 86 3.98 10.63 4.87
C ALA A 86 3.55 9.22 4.41
N THR A 87 2.74 9.14 3.35
CA THR A 87 2.21 7.88 2.80
C THR A 87 2.90 7.43 1.51
N LEU A 88 3.91 8.18 1.06
CA LEU A 88 4.58 7.97 -0.21
C LEU A 88 5.94 7.29 -0.01
N VAL A 89 6.46 6.71 -1.09
CA VAL A 89 7.76 6.04 -1.16
C VAL A 89 8.54 6.60 -2.34
N THR A 90 9.86 6.78 -2.20
CA THR A 90 10.70 7.27 -3.29
C THR A 90 10.72 6.28 -4.46
N THR A 91 10.49 6.75 -5.68
CA THR A 91 10.51 5.94 -6.91
C THR A 91 11.92 5.78 -7.46
N GLU A 92 12.76 6.80 -7.27
CA GLU A 92 14.12 6.91 -7.78
C GLU A 92 15.01 7.48 -6.68
N PRO A 93 16.32 7.27 -6.73
CA PRO A 93 17.24 7.90 -5.78
C PRO A 93 17.20 9.43 -5.93
N ILE A 94 17.27 10.13 -4.80
CA ILE A 94 17.40 11.59 -4.73
C ILE A 94 18.77 11.88 -4.12
N TYR A 95 19.62 12.59 -4.86
CA TYR A 95 20.98 12.86 -4.41
C TYR A 95 21.04 14.08 -3.50
N ALA A 96 22.07 14.12 -2.65
CA ALA A 96 22.32 15.25 -1.77
C ALA A 96 22.43 16.56 -2.59
N GLY A 97 21.74 17.62 -2.15
CA GLY A 97 21.66 18.90 -2.86
C GLY A 97 20.49 19.01 -3.85
N GLU A 98 19.80 17.92 -4.21
CA GLU A 98 18.63 17.99 -5.09
C GLU A 98 17.37 18.48 -4.34
N GLN A 99 16.53 19.22 -5.06
CA GLN A 99 15.22 19.60 -4.54
C GLN A 99 14.29 18.40 -4.47
N VAL A 100 13.70 18.16 -3.30
CA VAL A 100 12.76 17.07 -3.10
C VAL A 100 11.43 17.43 -3.76
N THR A 101 11.01 16.62 -4.72
CA THR A 101 9.78 16.85 -5.51
C THR A 101 8.79 15.71 -5.33
N THR A 102 7.49 16.01 -5.39
CA THR A 102 6.43 15.00 -5.34
C THR A 102 6.52 13.98 -6.48
N ARG A 103 7.13 14.35 -7.62
CA ARG A 103 7.30 13.46 -8.79
C ARG A 103 8.26 12.29 -8.54
N ARG A 104 9.15 12.42 -7.56
CA ARG A 104 10.08 11.36 -7.13
C ARG A 104 9.46 10.41 -6.11
N PHE A 105 8.16 10.58 -5.81
CA PHE A 105 7.43 9.76 -4.86
C PHE A 105 6.17 9.20 -5.51
N ALA A 106 5.79 7.99 -5.09
CA ALA A 106 4.55 7.35 -5.48
C ALA A 106 3.96 6.60 -4.27
N THR A 107 2.71 6.18 -4.38
CA THR A 107 2.14 5.27 -3.39
C THR A 107 2.83 3.91 -3.46
N PRO A 108 2.95 3.18 -2.37
CA PRO A 108 3.53 1.83 -2.39
C PRO A 108 2.89 0.89 -3.42
N SER A 109 1.58 1.02 -3.64
CA SER A 109 0.83 0.24 -4.64
C SER A 109 1.25 0.55 -6.08
N GLU A 110 1.54 1.82 -6.40
CA GLU A 110 1.97 2.22 -7.76
C GLU A 110 3.37 1.74 -8.13
N ARG A 111 4.22 1.43 -7.15
CA ARG A 111 5.58 0.90 -7.38
C ARG A 111 5.63 -0.60 -7.63
N GLY A 112 4.48 -1.26 -7.58
CA GLY A 112 4.39 -2.70 -7.71
C GLY A 112 4.75 -3.47 -6.43
N ILE A 113 4.79 -4.80 -6.57
CA ILE A 113 4.90 -5.74 -5.45
C ILE A 113 6.18 -5.54 -4.63
N LEU A 114 7.33 -5.29 -5.29
CA LEU A 114 8.61 -5.16 -4.59
C LEU A 114 8.65 -4.01 -3.58
N ALA A 115 7.96 -2.92 -3.85
CA ALA A 115 7.94 -1.75 -2.96
C ALA A 115 7.07 -1.95 -1.70
N GLN A 116 6.22 -2.96 -1.71
CA GLN A 116 5.35 -3.30 -0.58
C GLN A 116 6.00 -4.31 0.37
N LEU A 117 7.09 -4.96 -0.06
CA LEU A 117 7.83 -5.91 0.77
C LEU A 117 8.74 -5.18 1.76
N THR A 118 8.71 -5.60 3.02
CA THR A 118 9.51 -5.04 4.10
C THR A 118 10.33 -6.11 4.82
N GLY A 119 11.55 -5.77 5.21
CA GLY A 119 12.41 -6.65 6.01
C GLY A 119 12.64 -8.03 5.37
N LEU A 120 12.24 -9.09 6.06
CA LEU A 120 12.42 -10.49 5.64
C LEU A 120 11.27 -11.03 4.79
N GLN A 121 10.35 -10.18 4.35
CA GLN A 121 9.20 -10.61 3.55
C GLN A 121 9.60 -10.98 2.12
N ARG A 122 8.88 -11.95 1.57
CA ARG A 122 8.95 -12.42 0.19
C ARG A 122 7.55 -12.41 -0.41
N ALA A 123 7.44 -12.12 -1.69
CA ALA A 123 6.20 -12.26 -2.43
C ALA A 123 6.08 -13.71 -2.93
N ILE A 124 4.98 -14.36 -2.64
CA ILE A 124 4.63 -15.65 -3.21
C ILE A 124 3.23 -15.61 -3.80
N SER A 125 3.02 -16.34 -4.89
CA SER A 125 1.72 -16.55 -5.50
C SER A 125 1.16 -17.89 -5.06
N ILE A 126 -0.09 -17.91 -4.58
CA ILE A 126 -0.79 -19.10 -4.10
C ILE A 126 -1.96 -19.35 -5.04
N PRO A 127 -1.98 -20.51 -5.72
CA PRO A 127 -3.14 -20.93 -6.50
C PRO A 127 -4.24 -21.44 -5.57
N GLY A 128 -5.50 -21.16 -5.92
CA GLY A 128 -6.66 -21.64 -5.19
C GLY A 128 -7.95 -21.48 -5.98
N ASP A 129 -9.05 -21.96 -5.43
CA ASP A 129 -10.37 -21.69 -5.98
C ASP A 129 -10.92 -20.33 -5.50
N ALA A 130 -12.07 -19.93 -6.03
CA ALA A 130 -12.69 -18.63 -5.73
C ALA A 130 -13.04 -18.50 -4.24
N ASN A 131 -13.45 -19.56 -3.57
CA ASN A 131 -13.84 -19.54 -2.17
C ASN A 131 -12.61 -19.50 -1.26
N GLN A 132 -11.58 -20.31 -1.55
CA GLN A 132 -10.33 -20.34 -0.80
C GLN A 132 -9.63 -18.97 -0.78
N LEU A 133 -9.67 -18.27 -1.91
CA LEU A 133 -8.98 -16.99 -2.13
C LEU A 133 -9.89 -15.76 -1.91
N LEU A 134 -11.14 -15.93 -1.49
CA LEU A 134 -12.11 -14.83 -1.36
C LEU A 134 -12.20 -13.99 -2.65
N ALA A 135 -12.18 -14.64 -3.82
CA ALA A 135 -12.19 -13.95 -5.11
C ALA A 135 -13.42 -13.04 -5.26
N GLY A 136 -13.18 -11.79 -5.64
CA GLY A 136 -14.22 -10.75 -5.71
C GLY A 136 -14.46 -9.98 -4.40
N THR A 137 -13.94 -10.45 -3.27
CA THR A 137 -14.02 -9.75 -1.97
C THR A 137 -12.69 -9.12 -1.60
N LEU A 138 -11.61 -9.88 -1.81
CA LEU A 138 -10.25 -9.49 -1.45
C LEU A 138 -9.73 -8.37 -2.38
N LYS A 139 -9.00 -7.42 -1.82
CA LYS A 139 -8.37 -6.29 -2.53
C LYS A 139 -6.88 -6.22 -2.25
N ASP A 140 -6.15 -5.55 -3.14
CA ASP A 140 -4.74 -5.21 -2.92
C ASP A 140 -4.59 -4.34 -1.67
N GLY A 141 -3.67 -4.72 -0.80
CA GLY A 141 -3.43 -4.05 0.48
C GLY A 141 -4.22 -4.60 1.66
N ASP A 142 -5.18 -5.50 1.45
CA ASP A 142 -5.91 -6.15 2.52
C ASP A 142 -5.01 -7.02 3.40
N ARG A 143 -5.47 -7.30 4.60
CA ARG A 143 -4.82 -8.20 5.54
C ARG A 143 -5.67 -9.44 5.75
N ILE A 144 -5.04 -10.60 5.72
CA ILE A 144 -5.70 -11.90 5.84
C ILE A 144 -5.07 -12.77 6.92
N ASP A 145 -5.87 -13.69 7.43
CA ASP A 145 -5.41 -14.89 8.14
C ASP A 145 -5.59 -16.11 7.25
N VAL A 146 -4.86 -17.17 7.52
CA VAL A 146 -4.99 -18.44 6.79
C VAL A 146 -5.33 -19.54 7.79
N VAL A 147 -6.48 -20.16 7.58
CA VAL A 147 -6.93 -21.35 8.30
C VAL A 147 -6.56 -22.58 7.49
N ALA A 148 -6.05 -23.60 8.13
CA ALA A 148 -5.81 -24.88 7.50
C ALA A 148 -6.39 -26.03 8.33
N SER A 149 -6.90 -27.05 7.62
CA SER A 149 -7.37 -28.30 8.17
C SER A 149 -6.54 -29.45 7.60
N PHE A 150 -6.09 -30.35 8.46
CA PHE A 150 -5.26 -31.47 8.10
C PHE A 150 -5.58 -32.69 8.97
N THR A 151 -5.26 -33.86 8.46
CA THR A 151 -5.46 -35.12 9.17
C THR A 151 -4.23 -35.47 10.00
N TYR A 152 -4.43 -35.81 11.27
CA TYR A 152 -3.34 -36.25 12.16
C TYR A 152 -3.85 -37.24 13.19
N PRO A 153 -3.09 -38.33 13.52
CA PRO A 153 -1.91 -38.83 12.79
C PRO A 153 -2.21 -39.21 11.34
N GLU A 154 -1.17 -39.29 10.51
CA GLU A 154 -1.33 -39.73 9.11
C GLU A 154 -2.02 -41.10 9.04
N GLY A 155 -2.91 -41.27 8.06
CA GLY A 155 -3.70 -42.51 7.87
C GLY A 155 -4.91 -42.64 8.78
N THR A 156 -5.22 -41.65 9.62
CA THR A 156 -6.43 -41.61 10.45
C THR A 156 -7.52 -40.77 9.77
N THR A 157 -8.74 -40.79 10.33
CA THR A 157 -9.87 -39.96 9.90
C THR A 157 -10.05 -38.73 10.77
N THR A 158 -9.09 -38.45 11.69
CA THR A 158 -9.20 -37.31 12.60
C THR A 158 -8.67 -36.03 11.94
N HIS A 159 -9.54 -35.07 11.75
CA HIS A 159 -9.22 -33.76 11.19
C HIS A 159 -9.04 -32.72 12.29
N TYR A 160 -8.02 -31.90 12.12
CA TYR A 160 -7.73 -30.76 12.98
C TYR A 160 -7.69 -29.50 12.15
N SER A 161 -8.34 -28.43 12.62
CA SER A 161 -8.34 -27.12 11.98
C SER A 161 -7.76 -26.07 12.90
N ARG A 162 -6.93 -25.18 12.36
CA ARG A 162 -6.37 -24.03 13.09
C ARG A 162 -5.97 -22.91 12.16
N ILE A 163 -5.87 -21.72 12.71
CA ILE A 163 -5.22 -20.59 12.03
C ILE A 163 -3.71 -20.84 12.03
N ILE A 164 -3.11 -20.94 10.86
CA ILE A 164 -1.67 -21.22 10.68
C ILE A 164 -0.84 -19.96 10.42
N LEU A 165 -1.44 -18.95 9.80
CA LEU A 165 -0.83 -17.65 9.54
C LEU A 165 -1.82 -16.54 9.90
N ARG A 166 -1.30 -15.43 10.44
CA ARG A 166 -2.07 -14.26 10.82
C ARG A 166 -1.45 -12.99 10.24
N ASN A 167 -2.30 -12.01 9.95
CA ASN A 167 -1.92 -10.67 9.55
C ASN A 167 -1.00 -10.62 8.31
N ILE A 168 -1.31 -11.41 7.30
CA ILE A 168 -0.58 -11.48 6.04
C ILE A 168 -1.09 -10.41 5.09
N LEU A 169 -0.17 -9.63 4.50
CA LEU A 169 -0.50 -8.60 3.52
C LEU A 169 -0.75 -9.22 2.14
N VAL A 170 -1.87 -8.86 1.54
CA VAL A 170 -2.19 -9.19 0.15
C VAL A 170 -1.55 -8.15 -0.75
N LEU A 171 -0.62 -8.58 -1.58
CA LEU A 171 0.09 -7.73 -2.55
C LEU A 171 -0.69 -7.58 -3.85
N LYS A 172 -1.31 -8.68 -4.28
CA LYS A 172 -2.21 -8.71 -5.43
C LYS A 172 -3.36 -9.68 -5.15
N ALA A 173 -4.57 -9.15 -5.15
CA ALA A 173 -5.79 -9.92 -4.99
C ALA A 173 -6.08 -10.77 -6.25
N PRO A 174 -6.82 -11.88 -6.12
CA PRO A 174 -7.26 -12.65 -7.26
C PRO A 174 -8.24 -11.83 -8.09
N GLU A 175 -7.98 -11.67 -9.36
CA GLU A 175 -8.87 -10.95 -10.27
C GLU A 175 -10.16 -11.76 -10.42
N ALA A 176 -11.29 -11.12 -10.04
CA ALA A 176 -12.62 -11.66 -10.30
C ALA A 176 -12.91 -11.54 -11.81
N GLY A 177 -12.85 -12.66 -12.55
CA GLY A 177 -13.32 -12.71 -13.92
C GLY A 177 -12.33 -12.29 -14.99
N GLY A 178 -11.11 -12.73 -14.92
CA GLY A 178 -10.38 -12.98 -16.16
C GLY A 178 -11.23 -13.93 -16.97
N THR A 179 -11.67 -13.52 -18.18
CA THR A 179 -12.37 -14.37 -19.12
C THR A 179 -11.69 -15.73 -19.10
N ALA A 180 -12.40 -16.72 -18.59
CA ALA A 180 -11.94 -18.08 -18.55
C ALA A 180 -11.78 -18.53 -19.99
N GLU A 181 -10.67 -18.18 -20.59
CA GLU A 181 -10.17 -18.90 -21.75
C GLU A 181 -9.94 -20.31 -21.23
N LYS A 182 -10.76 -21.18 -21.69
CA LYS A 182 -10.93 -22.57 -21.37
C LYS A 182 -9.57 -23.28 -21.29
N VAL A 183 -8.92 -23.22 -20.14
CA VAL A 183 -7.73 -24.02 -19.86
C VAL A 183 -8.22 -25.42 -19.56
N THR A 184 -8.41 -26.19 -20.62
CA THR A 184 -8.62 -27.65 -20.56
C THR A 184 -7.30 -28.32 -20.24
N SER A 185 -6.80 -28.12 -19.00
CA SER A 185 -5.70 -28.89 -18.45
C SER A 185 -6.04 -29.20 -16.99
N ALA A 186 -6.22 -30.46 -16.71
CA ALA A 186 -6.49 -30.95 -15.37
C ALA A 186 -5.44 -30.42 -14.38
N GLY A 187 -5.86 -29.65 -13.36
CA GLY A 187 -5.05 -29.33 -12.19
C GLY A 187 -4.61 -27.88 -12.03
N THR A 188 -4.97 -26.94 -12.88
CA THR A 188 -4.61 -25.54 -12.68
C THR A 188 -5.77 -24.77 -12.07
N SER A 189 -5.63 -24.34 -10.81
CA SER A 189 -6.59 -23.44 -10.17
C SER A 189 -6.70 -22.13 -10.97
N PRO A 190 -7.92 -21.69 -11.32
CA PRO A 190 -8.12 -20.52 -12.21
C PRO A 190 -7.74 -19.20 -11.55
N PHE A 191 -7.57 -19.18 -10.22
CA PHE A 191 -7.25 -17.97 -9.46
C PHE A 191 -5.92 -18.12 -8.73
N SER A 192 -5.24 -17.00 -8.54
CA SER A 192 -4.06 -16.92 -7.68
C SER A 192 -4.01 -15.57 -6.97
N ALA A 193 -3.64 -15.57 -5.70
CA ALA A 193 -3.36 -14.37 -4.93
C ALA A 193 -1.86 -14.27 -4.66
N THR A 194 -1.30 -13.05 -4.68
CA THR A 194 0.09 -12.82 -4.29
C THR A 194 0.11 -12.19 -2.90
N ILE A 195 0.85 -12.78 -1.99
CA ILE A 195 0.93 -12.35 -0.59
C ILE A 195 2.37 -12.13 -0.14
N ALA A 196 2.54 -11.31 0.91
CA ALA A 196 3.83 -11.05 1.54
C ALA A 196 4.01 -11.92 2.77
N VAL A 197 4.98 -12.82 2.75
CA VAL A 197 5.25 -13.79 3.83
C VAL A 197 6.74 -13.88 4.12
N THR A 198 7.09 -14.25 5.34
CA THR A 198 8.48 -14.58 5.71
C THR A 198 8.83 -16.01 5.33
N ASP A 199 10.11 -16.37 5.35
CA ASP A 199 10.58 -17.71 4.98
C ASP A 199 9.94 -18.82 5.86
N LEU A 200 9.74 -18.57 7.16
CA LEU A 200 9.06 -19.51 8.06
C LEU A 200 7.57 -19.63 7.74
N GLN A 201 6.93 -18.51 7.38
CA GLN A 201 5.51 -18.52 6.99
C GLN A 201 5.30 -19.26 5.67
N VAL A 202 6.22 -19.10 4.71
CA VAL A 202 6.19 -19.84 3.43
C VAL A 202 6.22 -21.34 3.67
N GLN A 203 7.11 -21.83 4.55
CA GLN A 203 7.23 -23.25 4.85
C GLN A 203 5.94 -23.84 5.44
N LYS A 204 5.34 -23.14 6.42
CA LYS A 204 4.03 -23.54 7.00
C LYS A 204 2.94 -23.59 5.94
N LEU A 205 2.86 -22.53 5.13
CA LEU A 205 1.84 -22.40 4.10
C LEU A 205 1.99 -23.48 3.02
N TYR A 206 3.22 -23.69 2.54
CA TYR A 206 3.49 -24.69 1.52
C TYR A 206 3.10 -26.10 2.00
N TRP A 207 3.43 -26.44 3.25
CA TRP A 207 3.02 -27.70 3.84
C TRP A 207 1.49 -27.84 3.88
N ALA A 208 0.77 -26.80 4.33
CA ALA A 208 -0.69 -26.81 4.40
C ALA A 208 -1.35 -26.92 3.02
N VAL A 209 -0.85 -26.20 2.03
CA VAL A 209 -1.35 -26.27 0.64
C VAL A 209 -1.18 -27.64 0.03
N LYS A 210 -0.10 -28.38 0.40
CA LYS A 210 0.18 -29.71 -0.15
C LYS A 210 -0.52 -30.84 0.59
N ASN A 211 -0.75 -30.72 1.90
CA ASN A 211 -1.17 -31.85 2.76
C ASN A 211 -2.53 -31.62 3.43
N GLY A 212 -3.18 -30.47 3.19
CA GLY A 212 -4.44 -30.14 3.85
C GLY A 212 -5.40 -29.35 2.98
N GLN A 213 -6.48 -28.96 3.61
CA GLN A 213 -7.44 -27.98 3.08
C GLN A 213 -7.14 -26.64 3.74
N TRP A 214 -7.27 -25.55 3.02
CA TRP A 214 -6.97 -24.22 3.55
C TRP A 214 -7.91 -23.17 2.97
N HIS A 215 -8.12 -22.08 3.72
CA HIS A 215 -8.92 -20.92 3.31
C HIS A 215 -8.29 -19.64 3.83
N MET A 216 -8.47 -18.56 3.10
CA MET A 216 -8.14 -17.22 3.55
C MET A 216 -9.33 -16.63 4.31
N GLU A 217 -9.04 -15.84 5.35
CA GLU A 217 -10.00 -15.06 6.10
C GLU A 217 -9.60 -13.60 6.03
N LEU A 218 -10.54 -12.71 5.68
CA LEU A 218 -10.30 -11.28 5.61
C LEU A 218 -10.31 -10.67 7.02
N ARG A 219 -9.24 -9.96 7.38
CA ARG A 219 -9.17 -9.22 8.64
C ARG A 219 -9.85 -7.86 8.52
N PRO A 220 -10.48 -7.37 9.61
CA PRO A 220 -10.96 -5.98 9.64
C PRO A 220 -9.78 -5.00 9.54
N GLY A 221 -9.99 -3.87 8.88
CA GLY A 221 -8.98 -2.82 8.75
C GLY A 221 -8.72 -2.05 10.05
N VAL A 222 -9.64 -2.15 11.02
CA VAL A 222 -9.58 -1.48 12.32
C VAL A 222 -9.86 -2.51 13.40
N ASP A 223 -9.15 -2.41 14.54
CA ASP A 223 -9.29 -3.30 15.71
C ASP A 223 -9.08 -4.79 15.40
N ALA A 224 -8.11 -5.09 14.57
CA ALA A 224 -7.73 -6.44 14.17
C ALA A 224 -6.99 -7.18 15.31
N ALA A 225 -7.66 -7.40 16.44
CA ALA A 225 -7.11 -8.18 17.55
C ALA A 225 -7.04 -9.67 17.18
N ASP A 226 -6.00 -10.35 17.63
CA ASP A 226 -5.87 -11.78 17.45
C ASP A 226 -6.68 -12.55 18.50
N SER A 227 -7.48 -13.54 18.06
CA SER A 227 -8.08 -14.51 18.97
C SER A 227 -6.99 -15.40 19.59
N PRO A 228 -7.22 -15.99 20.76
CA PRO A 228 -6.31 -16.97 21.32
C PRO A 228 -6.01 -18.13 20.37
N GLU A 229 -4.78 -18.68 20.45
CA GLU A 229 -4.42 -19.84 19.67
C GLU A 229 -5.31 -21.02 20.07
N ASN A 230 -5.93 -21.64 19.08
CA ASN A 230 -6.80 -22.82 19.25
C ASN A 230 -6.60 -23.84 18.15
N VAL A 231 -6.91 -25.09 18.46
CA VAL A 231 -6.94 -26.21 17.53
C VAL A 231 -8.30 -26.91 17.67
N GLU A 232 -9.07 -26.85 16.62
CA GLU A 232 -10.40 -27.46 16.57
C GLU A 232 -10.37 -28.85 15.96
N SER A 233 -11.20 -29.74 16.50
CA SER A 233 -11.47 -31.09 16.02
C SER A 233 -12.96 -31.39 16.11
N ALA A 234 -13.43 -32.47 15.51
CA ALA A 234 -14.81 -32.91 15.67
C ALA A 234 -15.19 -33.11 17.15
N HIS A 235 -14.23 -33.57 17.97
CA HIS A 235 -14.47 -33.76 19.39
C HIS A 235 -14.61 -32.48 20.19
N SER A 236 -13.81 -31.40 19.88
CA SER A 236 -13.93 -30.13 20.55
C SER A 236 -15.22 -29.38 20.12
N LEU A 237 -15.56 -29.41 18.84
CA LEU A 237 -16.79 -28.79 18.31
C LEU A 237 -18.05 -29.45 18.90
N LEU A 238 -18.09 -30.77 19.06
CA LEU A 238 -19.25 -31.46 19.64
C LEU A 238 -19.41 -31.17 21.15
N ARG A 239 -18.35 -30.73 21.82
CA ARG A 239 -18.40 -30.38 23.27
C ARG A 239 -18.65 -28.92 23.54
N GLU A 240 -18.47 -28.07 22.57
CA GLU A 240 -18.65 -26.63 22.74
C GLU A 240 -20.11 -26.31 23.07
N GLY A 241 -20.31 -25.63 24.20
CA GLY A 241 -21.65 -25.24 24.69
C GLY A 241 -22.53 -26.39 25.22
N VAL A 242 -22.07 -27.64 25.17
CA VAL A 242 -22.82 -28.83 25.63
C VAL A 242 -22.46 -29.15 27.07
N ARG A 243 -23.48 -29.30 27.93
CA ARG A 243 -23.25 -29.70 29.32
C ARG A 243 -22.75 -31.15 29.36
N PRO A 244 -21.78 -31.51 30.23
CA PRO A 244 -21.21 -32.86 30.29
C PRO A 244 -22.23 -33.98 30.38
N LYS A 245 -23.33 -33.76 31.14
CA LYS A 245 -24.41 -34.75 31.30
C LYS A 245 -25.14 -35.11 30.00
N GLN A 246 -25.27 -34.21 29.05
CA GLN A 246 -25.92 -34.46 27.77
C GLN A 246 -25.09 -35.35 26.83
N LEU A 247 -23.76 -35.33 27.01
CA LEU A 247 -22.87 -36.21 26.23
C LEU A 247 -22.88 -37.67 26.72
N ASP A 248 -23.09 -37.84 28.02
CA ASP A 248 -23.19 -39.22 28.60
C ASP A 248 -24.53 -39.85 28.22
N ASP A 249 -25.62 -39.09 28.19
CA ASP A 249 -26.94 -39.57 27.76
C ASP A 249 -26.94 -40.02 26.27
N ALA A 250 -26.19 -39.28 25.41
CA ALA A 250 -26.06 -39.64 23.99
C ALA A 250 -25.26 -40.96 23.78
N ARG A 251 -24.37 -41.33 24.70
CA ARG A 251 -23.63 -42.60 24.67
C ARG A 251 -24.45 -43.77 25.13
N VAL A 252 -25.40 -43.57 26.06
CA VAL A 252 -26.29 -44.63 26.57
C VAL A 252 -27.38 -44.99 25.55
N GLY A 253 -27.77 -44.02 24.66
CA GLY A 253 -28.78 -44.29 23.61
C GLY A 253 -28.31 -45.23 22.47
N ASN A 254 -27.02 -45.60 22.41
CA ASN A 254 -26.46 -46.52 21.44
C ASN A 254 -26.18 -47.92 22.01
N ALA A 255 -26.82 -48.32 23.12
CA ALA A 255 -26.78 -49.69 23.58
C ALA A 255 -27.51 -50.62 22.57
N PRO A 256 -26.89 -51.68 22.11
CA PRO A 256 -27.53 -52.62 21.20
C PRO A 256 -28.79 -53.16 21.84
N VAL A 257 -29.91 -53.11 21.09
CA VAL A 257 -31.14 -53.78 21.50
C VAL A 257 -30.86 -55.29 21.49
N GLU A 258 -30.54 -55.84 22.65
CA GLU A 258 -30.46 -57.31 22.83
C GLU A 258 -31.86 -57.89 22.67
N GLY A 259 -31.95 -58.77 21.71
CA GLY A 259 -32.87 -59.85 21.46
C GLY A 259 -34.23 -59.85 22.12
N ILE A 260 -35.25 -59.72 21.28
CA ILE A 260 -36.55 -60.35 21.56
C ILE A 260 -36.49 -61.75 20.94
N ARG A 261 -36.54 -62.77 21.82
CA ARG A 261 -36.87 -64.15 21.46
C ARG A 261 -38.32 -64.28 21.04
#